data_20b3e43c2f43fbe879c950077c112b0f
#
_entry.id   20b3e43c2f43fbe879c950077c112b0f
#
_cell.length_a   1.000
_cell.length_b   1.000
_cell.length_c   1.000
_cell.angle_alpha   90.00
_cell.angle_beta   90.00
_cell.angle_gamma   90.00
#
_symmetry.space_group_name_H-M   'P 1'
#
loop_
_entity.id
_entity.type
_entity.pdbx_description
1 polymer ?
#
loop_
_entity_poly.entity_id
_entity_poly.type
_entity_poly.pdbx_seq_one_letter_code
_entity_poly.pdbx_strand_id
1 'polypeptide(L)'
;HGELTAILQYVYHHFYFSREGNEQTASMLIGIAVAEMKHLEILVETLLRLGTDPVYSRTPPYKCDFFSAGFINYSKTARKMLMDDIAGELIAINDYEKILSRLDDENAAAVISRLKLDEELHVRVLKAELEKLCR
;
A
#
# COMPACT_ATOMS: atom_id res chain seq x y z
N HIS A 1 -5.91 1.96 -7.15
CA HIS A 1 -6.62 1.99 -5.86
C HIS A 1 -5.83 1.31 -4.74
N GLY A 2 -4.79 0.55 -5.08
CA GLY A 2 -3.96 -0.16 -4.10
C GLY A 2 -3.43 0.75 -3.00
N GLU A 3 -2.80 1.84 -3.37
CA GLU A 3 -2.25 2.83 -2.43
C GLU A 3 -3.32 3.45 -1.53
N LEU A 4 -4.51 3.77 -2.08
CA LEU A 4 -5.63 4.29 -1.28
C LEU A 4 -6.09 3.27 -0.23
N THR A 5 -6.21 2.02 -0.63
CA THR A 5 -6.58 0.92 0.28
C THR A 5 -5.51 0.76 1.38
N ALA A 6 -4.24 0.72 1.00
CA ALA A 6 -3.11 0.57 1.93
C ALA A 6 -3.07 1.73 2.95
N ILE A 7 -3.14 2.98 2.50
CA ILE A 7 -3.14 4.17 3.36
C ILE A 7 -4.20 4.03 4.46
N LEU A 8 -5.45 3.78 4.06
CA LEU A 8 -6.57 3.72 5.00
C LEU A 8 -6.50 2.49 5.91
N GLN A 9 -6.06 1.36 5.41
CA GLN A 9 -5.89 0.14 6.19
C GLN A 9 -4.81 0.32 7.27
N TYR A 10 -3.64 0.86 6.93
CA TYR A 10 -2.57 1.14 7.88
C TYR A 10 -2.98 2.16 8.94
N VAL A 11 -3.72 3.21 8.56
CA VAL A 11 -4.27 4.18 9.52
C VAL A 11 -5.23 3.50 10.49
N TYR A 12 -6.12 2.64 9.99
CA TYR A 12 -7.06 1.89 10.82
C TYR A 12 -6.32 0.96 11.80
N HIS A 13 -5.34 0.20 11.31
CA HIS A 13 -4.55 -0.70 12.14
C HIS A 13 -3.68 0.07 13.15
N HIS A 14 -3.10 1.21 12.76
CA HIS A 14 -2.37 2.09 13.66
C HIS A 14 -3.20 2.44 14.91
N PHE A 15 -4.43 2.89 14.74
CA PHE A 15 -5.30 3.26 15.87
C PHE A 15 -5.64 2.06 16.75
N TYR A 16 -5.79 0.88 16.17
CA TYR A 16 -5.99 -0.34 16.94
C TYR A 16 -4.79 -0.61 17.87
N PHE A 17 -3.58 -0.64 17.33
CA PHE A 17 -2.37 -0.92 18.10
C PHE A 17 -2.08 0.17 19.15
N SER A 18 -2.31 1.43 18.84
CA SER A 18 -2.17 2.53 19.78
C SER A 18 -3.16 2.38 20.95
N ARG A 19 -4.41 2.06 20.68
CA ARG A 19 -5.40 1.80 21.74
C ARG A 19 -5.02 0.63 22.64
N GLU A 20 -4.43 -0.40 22.09
CA GLU A 20 -3.97 -1.58 22.85
C GLU A 20 -2.63 -1.33 23.59
N GLY A 21 -2.06 -0.13 23.50
CA GLY A 21 -0.83 0.26 24.17
C GLY A 21 0.45 -0.21 23.47
N ASN A 22 0.37 -0.73 22.27
CA ASN A 22 1.54 -1.13 21.48
C ASN A 22 1.98 0.03 20.57
N GLU A 23 2.59 1.04 21.18
CA GLU A 23 3.01 2.26 20.48
C GLU A 23 4.13 2.00 19.47
N GLN A 24 4.95 0.99 19.65
CA GLN A 24 6.02 0.65 18.72
C GLN A 24 5.42 0.17 17.38
N THR A 25 4.51 -0.79 17.42
CA THR A 25 3.81 -1.27 16.22
C THR A 25 2.95 -0.16 15.61
N ALA A 26 2.23 0.61 16.43
CA ALA A 26 1.42 1.73 15.98
C ALA A 26 2.26 2.76 15.21
N SER A 27 3.43 3.13 15.71
CA SER A 27 4.35 4.06 15.04
C SER A 27 4.91 3.51 13.73
N MET A 28 5.20 2.22 13.68
CA MET A 28 5.64 1.55 12.45
C MET A 28 4.54 1.61 11.39
N LEU A 29 3.30 1.27 11.74
CA LEU A 29 2.17 1.25 10.81
C LEU A 29 1.83 2.63 10.25
N ILE A 30 1.82 3.68 11.08
CA ILE A 30 1.59 5.03 10.56
C ILE A 30 2.75 5.50 9.68
N GLY A 31 3.98 5.07 9.96
CA GLY A 31 5.14 5.32 9.11
C GLY A 31 4.97 4.70 7.72
N ILE A 32 4.47 3.47 7.64
CA ILE A 32 4.14 2.83 6.35
C ILE A 32 3.01 3.59 5.65
N ALA A 33 1.95 3.98 6.36
CA ALA A 33 0.86 4.78 5.76
C ALA A 33 1.38 6.07 5.10
N VAL A 34 2.33 6.75 5.73
CA VAL A 34 2.97 7.96 5.16
C VAL A 34 3.78 7.61 3.90
N ALA A 35 4.50 6.47 3.90
CA ALA A 35 5.19 5.99 2.71
C ALA A 35 4.20 5.71 1.56
N GLU A 36 3.06 5.10 1.84
CA GLU A 36 2.02 4.84 0.83
C GLU A 36 1.39 6.13 0.28
N MET A 37 1.26 7.17 1.10
CA MET A 37 0.86 8.50 0.62
C MET A 37 1.89 9.05 -0.38
N LYS A 38 3.18 8.85 -0.11
CA LYS A 38 4.25 9.25 -1.02
C LYS A 38 4.25 8.43 -2.31
N HIS A 39 3.98 7.13 -2.22
CA HIS A 39 3.81 6.28 -3.41
C HIS A 39 2.67 6.78 -4.29
N LEU A 40 1.52 7.12 -3.70
CA LEU A 40 0.38 7.68 -4.43
C LEU A 40 0.77 8.98 -5.16
N GLU A 41 1.47 9.91 -4.48
CA GLU A 41 1.97 11.15 -5.08
C GLU A 41 2.88 10.87 -6.28
N ILE A 42 3.85 9.97 -6.12
CA ILE A 42 4.82 9.61 -7.18
C ILE A 42 4.10 8.98 -8.38
N LEU A 43 3.12 8.10 -8.14
CA LEU A 43 2.33 7.49 -9.22
C LEU A 43 1.50 8.53 -9.98
N VAL A 44 0.88 9.48 -9.28
CA VAL A 44 0.13 10.59 -9.88
C VAL A 44 1.05 11.44 -10.76
N GLU A 45 2.21 11.84 -10.23
CA GLU A 45 3.21 12.61 -10.99
C GLU A 45 3.70 11.85 -12.24
N THR A 46 3.89 10.54 -12.12
CA THR A 46 4.31 9.70 -13.24
C THR A 46 3.24 9.64 -14.33
N LEU A 47 1.96 9.48 -13.95
CA LEU A 47 0.84 9.51 -14.90
C LEU A 47 0.74 10.86 -15.63
N LEU A 48 0.89 11.97 -14.91
CA LEU A 48 0.88 13.31 -15.50
C LEU A 48 2.02 13.49 -16.51
N ARG A 49 3.22 13.01 -16.20
CA ARG A 49 4.36 13.04 -17.13
C ARG A 49 4.13 12.19 -18.39
N LEU A 50 3.38 11.11 -18.27
CA LEU A 50 3.00 10.25 -19.38
C LEU A 50 1.78 10.81 -20.17
N GLY A 51 1.26 11.98 -19.78
CA GLY A 51 0.13 12.63 -20.44
C GLY A 51 -1.23 12.03 -20.09
N THR A 52 -1.32 11.30 -18.98
CA THR A 52 -2.56 10.68 -18.51
C THR A 52 -3.14 11.48 -17.35
N ASP A 53 -4.44 11.75 -17.39
CA ASP A 53 -5.14 12.38 -16.28
C ASP A 53 -5.30 11.38 -15.12
N PRO A 54 -4.77 11.68 -13.91
CA PRO A 54 -4.77 10.75 -12.78
C PRO A 54 -6.10 10.75 -12.02
N VAL A 55 -7.21 10.56 -12.70
CA VAL A 55 -8.52 10.49 -12.07
C VAL A 55 -8.72 9.18 -11.30
N TYR A 56 -9.42 9.24 -10.17
CA TYR A 56 -9.76 8.07 -9.37
C TYR A 56 -10.97 7.34 -9.94
N SER A 57 -10.81 6.87 -11.17
CA SER A 57 -11.82 6.11 -11.91
C SER A 57 -11.14 5.15 -12.88
N ARG A 58 -11.81 4.08 -13.27
CA ARG A 58 -11.22 3.07 -14.16
C ARG A 58 -11.06 3.56 -15.59
N THR A 59 -12.16 3.79 -16.26
CA THR A 59 -12.20 4.22 -17.67
C THR A 59 -13.41 5.10 -17.93
N PRO A 60 -13.36 5.99 -18.93
CA PRO A 60 -14.57 6.72 -19.36
C PRO A 60 -15.64 5.75 -19.92
N PRO A 61 -16.95 5.98 -19.66
CA PRO A 61 -17.46 7.00 -18.75
C PRO A 61 -17.12 6.66 -17.28
N TYR A 62 -16.62 7.63 -16.54
CA TYR A 62 -16.15 7.48 -15.16
C TYR A 62 -17.25 6.91 -14.27
N LYS A 63 -17.11 5.66 -13.88
CA LYS A 63 -18.01 4.98 -12.95
C LYS A 63 -17.37 4.81 -11.58
N CYS A 64 -18.17 4.79 -10.54
CA CYS A 64 -17.76 4.82 -9.14
C CYS A 64 -17.26 3.47 -8.60
N ASP A 65 -16.51 2.69 -9.37
CA ASP A 65 -16.04 1.38 -8.94
C ASP A 65 -14.52 1.28 -8.72
N PHE A 66 -13.84 2.43 -8.73
CA PHE A 66 -12.38 2.49 -8.54
C PHE A 66 -11.96 2.14 -7.13
N PHE A 67 -12.64 2.69 -6.14
CA PHE A 67 -12.32 2.51 -4.73
C PHE A 67 -13.58 2.31 -3.89
N SER A 68 -13.46 1.45 -2.88
CA SER A 68 -14.48 1.25 -1.86
C SER A 68 -13.80 0.99 -0.52
N ALA A 69 -14.37 1.52 0.56
CA ALA A 69 -13.95 1.20 1.91
C ALA A 69 -14.09 -0.30 2.24
N GLY A 70 -14.89 -1.03 1.46
CA GLY A 70 -15.00 -2.49 1.56
C GLY A 70 -13.74 -3.26 1.15
N PHE A 71 -12.76 -2.60 0.49
CA PHE A 71 -11.46 -3.20 0.20
C PHE A 71 -10.53 -3.24 1.42
N ILE A 72 -10.83 -2.46 2.45
CA ILE A 72 -10.04 -2.40 3.68
C ILE A 72 -10.37 -3.63 4.53
N ASN A 73 -9.35 -4.26 5.12
CA ASN A 73 -9.52 -5.34 6.07
C ASN A 73 -9.75 -4.78 7.48
N TYR A 74 -10.90 -5.07 8.06
CA TYR A 74 -11.29 -4.65 9.41
C TYR A 74 -11.14 -5.79 10.41
N SER A 75 -10.01 -6.46 10.41
CA SER A 75 -9.72 -7.58 11.30
C SER A 75 -9.75 -7.16 12.77
N LYS A 76 -9.97 -8.13 13.67
CA LYS A 76 -10.19 -7.87 15.10
C LYS A 76 -9.02 -8.29 15.99
N THR A 77 -7.96 -8.85 15.42
CA THR A 77 -6.79 -9.29 16.17
C THR A 77 -5.50 -8.73 15.58
N ALA A 78 -4.54 -8.41 16.43
CA ALA A 78 -3.23 -7.91 16.03
C ALA A 78 -2.55 -8.79 14.98
N ARG A 79 -2.53 -10.11 15.24
CA ARG A 79 -1.95 -11.07 14.30
C ARG A 79 -2.60 -11.02 12.92
N LYS A 80 -3.93 -11.03 12.87
CA LYS A 80 -4.66 -11.02 11.59
C LYS A 80 -4.46 -9.70 10.84
N MET A 81 -4.40 -8.57 11.55
CA MET A 81 -4.11 -7.26 10.95
C MET A 81 -2.77 -7.25 10.22
N LEU A 82 -1.69 -7.71 10.90
CA LEU A 82 -0.37 -7.76 10.27
C LEU A 82 -0.32 -8.76 9.11
N MET A 83 -1.05 -9.88 9.19
CA MET A 83 -1.16 -10.82 8.07
C MET A 83 -1.88 -10.21 6.87
N ASP A 84 -2.94 -9.43 7.11
CA ASP A 84 -3.67 -8.71 6.05
C ASP A 84 -2.79 -7.64 5.40
N ASP A 85 -2.00 -6.93 6.20
CA ASP A 85 -1.04 -5.94 5.70
C ASP A 85 0.03 -6.60 4.82
N ILE A 86 0.64 -7.69 5.28
CA ILE A 86 1.61 -8.47 4.48
C ILE A 86 0.98 -8.94 3.16
N ALA A 87 -0.25 -9.45 3.20
CA ALA A 87 -0.95 -9.89 1.99
C ALA A 87 -1.16 -8.72 1.01
N GLY A 88 -1.51 -7.53 1.51
CA GLY A 88 -1.65 -6.31 0.71
C GLY A 88 -0.35 -5.93 0.00
N GLU A 89 0.77 -5.93 0.71
CA GLU A 89 2.09 -5.63 0.14
C GLU A 89 2.50 -6.64 -0.95
N LEU A 90 2.24 -7.93 -0.71
CA LEU A 90 2.54 -8.97 -1.71
C LEU A 90 1.70 -8.79 -2.99
N ILE A 91 0.45 -8.34 -2.86
CA ILE A 91 -0.39 -7.98 -4.01
C ILE A 91 0.22 -6.79 -4.75
N ALA A 92 0.64 -5.74 -4.04
CA ALA A 92 1.27 -4.56 -4.63
C ALA A 92 2.54 -4.93 -5.39
N ILE A 93 3.42 -5.74 -4.82
CA ILE A 93 4.64 -6.24 -5.47
C ILE A 93 4.30 -6.97 -6.78
N ASN A 94 3.33 -7.87 -6.75
CA ASN A 94 2.89 -8.61 -7.94
C ASN A 94 2.31 -7.68 -9.01
N ASP A 95 1.52 -6.68 -8.61
CA ASP A 95 0.96 -5.69 -9.52
C ASP A 95 2.05 -4.83 -10.18
N TYR A 96 3.04 -4.38 -9.42
CA TYR A 96 4.20 -3.66 -9.96
C TYR A 96 5.02 -4.52 -10.92
N GLU A 97 5.22 -5.80 -10.63
CA GLU A 97 5.89 -6.74 -11.56
C GLU A 97 5.13 -6.87 -12.89
N LYS A 98 3.81 -6.98 -12.84
CA LYS A 98 2.97 -7.01 -14.05
C LYS A 98 3.06 -5.71 -14.85
N ILE A 99 3.07 -4.56 -14.17
CA ILE A 99 3.24 -3.26 -14.82
C ILE A 99 4.61 -3.21 -15.52
N LEU A 100 5.69 -3.55 -14.80
CA LEU A 100 7.05 -3.56 -15.34
C LEU A 100 7.19 -4.46 -16.59
N SER A 101 6.49 -5.59 -16.63
CA SER A 101 6.52 -6.50 -17.77
C SER A 101 5.90 -5.93 -19.05
N ARG A 102 5.14 -4.83 -18.96
CA ARG A 102 4.40 -4.20 -20.05
C ARG A 102 4.82 -2.76 -20.33
N LEU A 103 5.68 -2.19 -19.50
CA LEU A 103 6.02 -0.78 -19.54
C LEU A 103 7.26 -0.56 -20.40
N ASP A 104 7.13 0.26 -21.48
CA ASP A 104 8.23 0.57 -22.38
C ASP A 104 9.01 1.84 -21.98
N ASP A 105 8.41 2.73 -21.21
CA ASP A 105 9.05 3.96 -20.74
C ASP A 105 10.08 3.67 -19.65
N GLU A 106 11.35 3.96 -19.92
CA GLU A 106 12.47 3.66 -19.00
C GLU A 106 12.38 4.45 -17.69
N ASN A 107 11.95 5.71 -17.75
CA ASN A 107 11.82 6.55 -16.55
C ASN A 107 10.69 6.05 -15.65
N ALA A 108 9.53 5.75 -16.24
CA ALA A 108 8.41 5.17 -15.50
C ALA A 108 8.80 3.79 -14.92
N ALA A 109 9.51 2.95 -15.68
CA ALA A 109 9.98 1.66 -15.19
C ALA A 109 10.94 1.80 -13.99
N ALA A 110 11.83 2.79 -14.00
CA ALA A 110 12.72 3.07 -12.87
C ALA A 110 11.93 3.47 -11.63
N VAL A 111 10.89 4.31 -11.78
CA VAL A 111 9.99 4.71 -10.69
C VAL A 111 9.28 3.49 -10.10
N ILE A 112 8.62 2.68 -10.93
CA ILE A 112 7.88 1.49 -10.48
C ILE A 112 8.83 0.49 -9.79
N SER A 113 10.02 0.28 -10.33
CA SER A 113 11.03 -0.58 -9.70
C SER A 113 11.42 -0.09 -8.31
N ARG A 114 11.53 1.22 -8.12
CA ARG A 114 11.84 1.80 -6.82
C ARG A 114 10.69 1.61 -5.83
N LEU A 115 9.46 1.84 -6.24
CA LEU A 115 8.28 1.60 -5.40
C LEU A 115 8.20 0.13 -4.98
N LYS A 116 8.43 -0.80 -5.91
CA LYS A 116 8.46 -2.23 -5.59
C LYS A 116 9.47 -2.58 -4.49
N LEU A 117 10.65 -1.97 -4.50
CA LEU A 117 11.65 -2.18 -3.43
C LEU A 117 11.15 -1.69 -2.06
N ASP A 118 10.38 -0.61 -2.03
CA ASP A 118 9.78 -0.12 -0.79
C ASP A 118 8.74 -1.12 -0.25
N GLU A 119 7.89 -1.69 -1.12
CA GLU A 119 6.93 -2.73 -0.71
C GLU A 119 7.63 -4.00 -0.18
N GLU A 120 8.73 -4.40 -0.80
CA GLU A 120 9.55 -5.51 -0.30
C GLU A 120 10.13 -5.21 1.09
N LEU A 121 10.50 -3.97 1.36
CA LEU A 121 10.94 -3.52 2.69
C LEU A 121 9.76 -3.59 3.68
N HIS A 122 8.57 -3.10 3.30
CA HIS A 122 7.38 -3.18 4.14
C HIS A 122 7.07 -4.63 4.53
N VAL A 123 7.11 -5.57 3.58
CA VAL A 123 6.93 -7.00 3.86
C VAL A 123 7.92 -7.50 4.91
N ARG A 124 9.21 -7.14 4.80
CA ARG A 124 10.24 -7.57 5.78
C ARG A 124 9.94 -7.02 7.18
N VAL A 125 9.60 -5.74 7.27
CA VAL A 125 9.32 -5.07 8.55
C VAL A 125 8.06 -5.66 9.20
N LEU A 126 7.01 -5.86 8.43
CA LEU A 126 5.75 -6.45 8.91
C LEU A 126 5.92 -7.89 9.38
N LYS A 127 6.70 -8.70 8.65
CA LYS A 127 7.01 -10.09 9.06
C LYS A 127 7.79 -10.12 10.36
N ALA A 128 8.79 -9.25 10.53
CA ALA A 128 9.54 -9.16 11.77
C ALA A 128 8.64 -8.78 12.96
N GLU A 129 7.69 -7.88 12.74
CA GLU A 129 6.72 -7.48 13.76
C GLU A 129 5.74 -8.61 14.09
N LEU A 130 5.26 -9.34 13.08
CA LEU A 130 4.41 -10.50 13.27
C LEU A 130 5.12 -11.60 14.10
N GLU A 131 6.41 -11.84 13.86
CA GLU A 131 7.21 -12.79 14.66
C GLU A 131 7.28 -12.40 16.13
N LYS A 132 7.39 -11.11 16.44
CA LYS A 132 7.38 -10.63 17.85
C LYS A 132 6.05 -10.95 18.55
N LEU A 133 4.93 -10.88 17.85
CA LEU A 133 3.62 -11.23 18.40
C LEU A 133 3.46 -12.74 18.67
N CYS A 134 4.25 -13.58 18.00
CA CYS A 134 4.21 -15.03 18.16
C CYS A 134 5.11 -15.54 19.31
N ARG A 135 5.87 -14.65 19.93
CA ARG A 135 6.72 -14.94 21.09
C ARG A 135 5.98 -14.60 22.39
#